data_b38940ffe4f6e0ca00c339b277dfb9de
#
_entry.id   b38940ffe4f6e0ca00c339b277dfb9de
#
_cell.length_a   1.000
_cell.length_b   1.000
_cell.length_c   1.000
_cell.angle_alpha   90.00
_cell.angle_beta   90.00
_cell.angle_gamma   90.00
#
_symmetry.space_group_name_H-M   'P 1'
#
loop_
_entity.id
_entity.type
_entity.pdbx_description
1 polymer ?
#
loop_
_entity_poly.entity_id
_entity_poly.type
_entity_poly.pdbx_seq_one_letter_code
_entity_poly.pdbx_strand_id
1 'polypeptide(L)'
;MGYTGGDRENPTYGTVCNGDGHTEALRVEFDPNRVSYEKLLDVFMSEHDPCRPMTTQYQSAVWPQNDAQREAVLAAIDRYEAARGRTVTTRVFDGDAKFWSAEWYHQQYNLKNKIRLSMAFGVFVLNNIPHGSFPGQETAKTVLGGLVFLSLLPQLVAPFDRLLAVFD
;
A
#
# COMPACT_ATOMS: atom_id res chain seq x y z
N MET A 1 5.61 -2.37 1.17
CA MET A 1 5.38 -2.21 -0.28
C MET A 1 6.71 -2.17 -1.01
N GLY A 2 6.79 -2.70 -2.22
CA GLY A 2 8.01 -2.78 -2.99
C GLY A 2 7.80 -3.19 -4.45
N TYR A 3 8.87 -3.62 -5.08
CA TYR A 3 8.93 -4.03 -6.48
C TYR A 3 9.55 -5.42 -6.58
N THR A 4 9.02 -6.26 -7.47
CA THR A 4 9.55 -7.61 -7.70
C THR A 4 9.27 -8.10 -9.13
N GLY A 5 9.93 -9.18 -9.54
CA GLY A 5 9.67 -9.86 -10.81
C GLY A 5 10.42 -9.33 -12.03
N GLY A 6 11.09 -8.19 -11.95
CA GLY A 6 11.95 -7.67 -13.00
C GLY A 6 13.43 -7.98 -12.77
N ASP A 7 14.24 -7.85 -13.82
CA ASP A 7 15.68 -8.16 -13.79
C ASP A 7 16.56 -6.96 -13.42
N ARG A 8 15.98 -5.75 -13.42
CA ARG A 8 16.73 -4.53 -13.11
C ARG A 8 17.09 -4.50 -11.61
N GLU A 9 18.35 -4.22 -11.31
CA GLU A 9 18.78 -3.95 -9.94
C GLU A 9 18.39 -2.53 -9.49
N ASN A 10 18.03 -2.41 -8.21
CA ASN A 10 17.64 -1.16 -7.58
C ASN A 10 16.54 -0.40 -8.38
N PRO A 11 15.39 -1.03 -8.66
CA PRO A 11 14.28 -0.35 -9.32
C PRO A 11 13.80 0.83 -8.48
N THR A 12 13.31 1.85 -9.15
CA THR A 12 12.66 3.01 -8.56
C THR A 12 11.25 3.14 -9.13
N TYR A 13 10.38 3.90 -8.47
CA TYR A 13 9.05 4.19 -9.01
C TYR A 13 9.11 4.66 -10.48
N GLY A 14 10.05 5.57 -10.77
CA GLY A 14 10.22 6.08 -12.13
C GLY A 14 10.61 5.01 -13.13
N THR A 15 11.47 4.03 -12.78
CA THR A 15 11.86 2.95 -13.69
C THR A 15 10.75 1.94 -13.89
N VAL A 16 10.00 1.63 -12.84
CA VAL A 16 8.85 0.72 -12.89
C VAL A 16 7.73 1.29 -13.75
N CYS A 17 7.40 2.59 -13.61
CA CYS A 17 6.45 3.29 -14.48
C CYS A 17 6.88 3.30 -15.95
N ASN A 18 8.18 3.27 -16.23
CA ASN A 18 8.73 3.20 -17.59
C ASN A 18 8.86 1.76 -18.11
N GLY A 19 8.34 0.76 -17.38
CA GLY A 19 8.25 -0.61 -17.87
C GLY A 19 9.56 -1.40 -17.75
N ASP A 20 10.26 -1.31 -16.63
CA ASP A 20 11.50 -2.06 -16.36
C ASP A 20 11.28 -3.55 -16.03
N GLY A 21 10.05 -4.03 -16.15
CA GLY A 21 9.67 -5.42 -15.91
C GLY A 21 9.22 -5.73 -14.47
N HIS A 22 9.35 -4.79 -13.54
CA HIS A 22 8.89 -4.99 -12.17
C HIS A 22 7.39 -4.79 -12.01
N THR A 23 6.85 -5.49 -11.01
CA THR A 23 5.48 -5.36 -10.51
C THR A 23 5.51 -4.67 -9.16
N GLU A 24 4.60 -3.73 -8.92
CA GLU A 24 4.35 -3.20 -7.57
C GLU A 24 3.72 -4.29 -6.71
N ALA A 25 4.34 -4.59 -5.58
CA ALA A 25 3.97 -5.71 -4.74
C ALA A 25 3.94 -5.37 -3.25
N LEU A 26 3.16 -6.12 -2.50
CA LEU A 26 3.19 -6.16 -1.04
C LEU A 26 3.92 -7.42 -0.58
N ARG A 27 4.91 -7.27 0.28
CA ARG A 27 5.45 -8.39 1.06
C ARG A 27 4.70 -8.42 2.40
N VAL A 28 4.07 -9.56 2.67
CA VAL A 28 3.28 -9.76 3.89
C VAL A 28 4.02 -10.77 4.78
N GLU A 29 4.39 -10.34 5.98
CA GLU A 29 4.89 -11.20 7.05
C GLU A 29 3.73 -11.43 8.02
N PHE A 30 3.44 -12.68 8.34
CA PHE A 30 2.27 -13.03 9.16
C PHE A 30 2.59 -14.17 10.13
N ASP A 31 1.86 -14.19 11.26
CA ASP A 31 1.87 -15.27 12.22
C ASP A 31 0.80 -16.31 11.83
N PRO A 32 1.18 -17.53 11.45
CA PRO A 32 0.23 -18.56 11.01
C PRO A 32 -0.72 -19.03 12.15
N ASN A 33 -0.41 -18.75 13.41
CA ASN A 33 -1.32 -19.01 14.53
C ASN A 33 -2.44 -17.97 14.65
N ARG A 34 -2.31 -16.81 13.99
CA ARG A 34 -3.27 -15.71 14.02
C ARG A 34 -4.07 -15.59 12.73
N VAL A 35 -3.44 -15.85 11.59
CA VAL A 35 -4.09 -15.80 10.28
C VAL A 35 -3.49 -16.86 9.37
N SER A 36 -4.32 -17.61 8.66
CA SER A 36 -3.82 -18.61 7.69
C SER A 36 -3.46 -17.95 6.35
N TYR A 37 -2.64 -18.63 5.57
CA TYR A 37 -2.27 -18.18 4.24
C TYR A 37 -3.49 -18.13 3.30
N GLU A 38 -4.38 -19.11 3.41
CA GLU A 38 -5.64 -19.18 2.66
C GLU A 38 -6.51 -17.94 2.94
N LYS A 39 -6.55 -17.49 4.21
CA LYS A 39 -7.31 -16.29 4.56
C LYS A 39 -6.70 -15.02 3.93
N LEU A 40 -5.37 -14.94 3.82
CA LEU A 40 -4.71 -13.86 3.10
C LEU A 40 -5.03 -13.91 1.60
N LEU A 41 -5.08 -15.12 1.01
CA LEU A 41 -5.48 -15.30 -0.38
C LEU A 41 -6.96 -14.93 -0.63
N ASP A 42 -7.86 -15.24 0.30
CA ASP A 42 -9.27 -14.83 0.21
C ASP A 42 -9.37 -13.29 0.16
N VAL A 43 -8.62 -12.58 1.02
CA VAL A 43 -8.55 -11.11 0.99
C VAL A 43 -7.97 -10.64 -0.34
N PHE A 44 -6.83 -11.20 -0.78
CA PHE A 44 -6.22 -10.84 -2.05
C PHE A 44 -7.20 -10.97 -3.23
N MET A 45 -7.90 -12.10 -3.33
CA MET A 45 -8.86 -12.35 -4.41
C MET A 45 -10.13 -11.49 -4.33
N SER A 46 -10.47 -10.93 -3.16
CA SER A 46 -11.67 -10.10 -2.96
C SER A 46 -11.42 -8.61 -3.12
N GLU A 47 -10.20 -8.14 -2.86
CA GLU A 47 -9.88 -6.69 -2.82
C GLU A 47 -9.54 -6.09 -4.19
N HIS A 48 -9.48 -6.91 -5.24
CA HIS A 48 -9.31 -6.44 -6.62
C HIS A 48 -10.08 -7.33 -7.61
N ASP A 49 -10.14 -6.98 -8.89
CA ASP A 49 -10.67 -7.87 -9.95
C ASP A 49 -9.53 -8.73 -10.53
N PRO A 50 -9.38 -10.00 -10.08
CA PRO A 50 -8.30 -10.87 -10.53
C PRO A 50 -8.48 -11.37 -11.98
N CYS A 51 -9.63 -11.09 -12.60
CA CYS A 51 -9.92 -11.44 -13.99
C CYS A 51 -9.56 -10.31 -14.96
N ARG A 52 -9.14 -9.14 -14.46
CA ARG A 52 -8.83 -7.99 -15.30
C ARG A 52 -7.35 -8.01 -15.70
N PRO A 53 -7.04 -8.10 -17.02
CA PRO A 53 -5.66 -7.96 -17.48
C PRO A 53 -5.14 -6.54 -17.20
N MET A 54 -3.95 -6.45 -16.65
CA MET A 54 -3.27 -5.19 -16.33
C MET A 54 -1.85 -5.19 -16.90
N THR A 55 -1.22 -4.02 -16.93
CA THR A 55 0.21 -3.90 -17.26
C THR A 55 1.08 -4.64 -16.25
N THR A 56 2.31 -4.97 -16.59
CA THR A 56 3.26 -5.65 -15.71
C THR A 56 3.39 -4.95 -14.36
N GLN A 57 3.39 -3.62 -14.33
CA GLN A 57 3.45 -2.83 -13.10
C GLN A 57 2.29 -3.14 -12.14
N TYR A 58 1.08 -3.33 -12.65
CA TYR A 58 -0.15 -3.47 -11.87
C TYR A 58 -0.83 -4.84 -12.03
N GLN A 59 -0.15 -5.81 -12.60
CA GLN A 59 -0.73 -7.14 -12.81
C GLN A 59 -1.16 -7.80 -11.50
N SER A 60 -2.23 -8.57 -11.56
CA SER A 60 -2.55 -9.51 -10.48
C SER A 60 -1.51 -10.63 -10.47
N ALA A 61 -0.77 -10.77 -9.38
CA ALA A 61 0.31 -11.76 -9.30
C ALA A 61 0.61 -12.18 -7.85
N VAL A 62 1.09 -13.41 -7.69
CA VAL A 62 1.54 -13.96 -6.41
C VAL A 62 2.91 -14.62 -6.58
N TRP A 63 3.80 -14.42 -5.61
CA TRP A 63 5.11 -15.06 -5.48
C TRP A 63 5.10 -15.95 -4.22
N PRO A 64 4.59 -17.19 -4.31
CA PRO A 64 4.57 -18.12 -3.18
C PRO A 64 6.00 -18.50 -2.79
N GLN A 65 6.28 -18.58 -1.49
CA GLN A 65 7.61 -18.80 -0.96
C GLN A 65 7.96 -20.30 -0.76
N ASN A 66 7.01 -21.18 -1.00
CA ASN A 66 7.16 -22.64 -0.93
C ASN A 66 6.02 -23.35 -1.68
N ASP A 67 6.15 -24.67 -1.86
CA ASP A 67 5.20 -25.48 -2.62
C ASP A 67 3.80 -25.48 -2.00
N ALA A 68 3.69 -25.52 -0.67
CA ALA A 68 2.40 -25.48 0.01
C ALA A 68 1.66 -24.15 -0.25
N GLN A 69 2.37 -23.04 -0.27
CA GLN A 69 1.78 -21.76 -0.66
C GLN A 69 1.39 -21.74 -2.13
N ARG A 70 2.20 -22.31 -3.02
CA ARG A 70 1.89 -22.42 -4.45
C ARG A 70 0.60 -23.22 -4.67
N GLU A 71 0.47 -24.38 -4.02
CA GLU A 71 -0.74 -25.22 -4.10
C GLU A 71 -1.97 -24.45 -3.59
N ALA A 72 -1.83 -23.75 -2.47
CA ALA A 72 -2.91 -22.94 -1.91
C ALA A 72 -3.36 -21.81 -2.85
N VAL A 73 -2.42 -21.14 -3.56
CA VAL A 73 -2.75 -20.11 -4.57
C VAL A 73 -3.53 -20.73 -5.72
N LEU A 74 -3.05 -21.85 -6.29
CA LEU A 74 -3.74 -22.53 -7.40
C LEU A 74 -5.15 -22.96 -6.99
N ALA A 75 -5.30 -23.54 -5.80
CA ALA A 75 -6.61 -23.92 -5.27
C ALA A 75 -7.53 -22.70 -5.03
N ALA A 76 -6.98 -21.53 -4.65
CA ALA A 76 -7.75 -20.30 -4.51
C ALA A 76 -8.24 -19.77 -5.87
N ILE A 77 -7.41 -19.84 -6.90
CA ILE A 77 -7.78 -19.51 -8.28
C ILE A 77 -8.92 -20.40 -8.75
N ASP A 78 -8.77 -21.72 -8.63
CA ASP A 78 -9.78 -22.68 -9.04
C ASP A 78 -11.14 -22.45 -8.35
N ARG A 79 -11.11 -22.19 -7.03
CA ARG A 79 -12.32 -21.86 -6.25
C ARG A 79 -12.98 -20.57 -6.75
N TYR A 80 -12.19 -19.56 -7.06
CA TYR A 80 -12.71 -18.28 -7.55
C TYR A 80 -13.35 -18.43 -8.93
N GLU A 81 -12.70 -19.13 -9.86
CA GLU A 81 -13.22 -19.42 -11.20
C GLU A 81 -14.51 -20.23 -11.14
N ALA A 82 -14.54 -21.29 -10.33
CA ALA A 82 -15.73 -22.11 -10.14
C ALA A 82 -16.91 -21.30 -9.56
N ALA A 83 -16.65 -20.41 -8.62
CA ALA A 83 -17.69 -19.60 -7.96
C ALA A 83 -18.21 -18.45 -8.84
N ARG A 84 -17.38 -17.89 -9.71
CA ARG A 84 -17.69 -16.67 -10.49
C ARG A 84 -17.92 -16.93 -11.97
N GLY A 85 -17.55 -18.09 -12.49
CA GLY A 85 -17.64 -18.43 -13.93
C GLY A 85 -16.76 -17.52 -14.81
N ARG A 86 -15.67 -16.97 -14.25
CA ARG A 86 -14.74 -16.04 -14.94
C ARG A 86 -13.32 -16.56 -14.82
N THR A 87 -12.58 -16.48 -15.91
CA THR A 87 -11.16 -16.86 -15.92
C THR A 87 -10.30 -15.83 -15.21
N VAL A 88 -9.49 -16.28 -14.26
CA VAL A 88 -8.55 -15.48 -13.49
C VAL A 88 -7.28 -15.23 -14.31
N THR A 89 -6.81 -13.99 -14.30
CA THR A 89 -5.55 -13.57 -14.96
C THR A 89 -4.37 -13.46 -13.98
N THR A 90 -4.59 -13.81 -12.71
CA THR A 90 -3.53 -13.80 -11.69
C THR A 90 -2.38 -14.73 -12.08
N ARG A 91 -1.19 -14.18 -12.15
CA ARG A 91 0.03 -14.95 -12.46
C ARG A 91 0.66 -15.50 -11.18
N VAL A 92 1.12 -16.75 -11.23
CA VAL A 92 1.83 -17.40 -10.14
C VAL A 92 3.28 -17.58 -10.55
N PHE A 93 4.16 -16.82 -9.92
CA PHE A 93 5.60 -16.81 -10.21
C PHE A 93 6.37 -17.73 -9.26
N ASP A 94 7.67 -17.87 -9.48
CA ASP A 94 8.56 -18.53 -8.53
C ASP A 94 8.89 -17.58 -7.36
N GLY A 95 8.99 -18.13 -6.16
CA GLY A 95 9.12 -17.35 -4.92
C GLY A 95 10.51 -16.77 -4.64
N ASP A 96 11.51 -17.13 -5.43
CA ASP A 96 12.90 -16.68 -5.31
C ASP A 96 13.16 -15.29 -5.92
N ALA A 97 12.14 -14.69 -6.54
CA ALA A 97 12.26 -13.34 -7.10
C ALA A 97 12.63 -12.32 -6.03
N LYS A 98 13.69 -11.55 -6.31
CA LYS A 98 14.18 -10.53 -5.39
C LYS A 98 13.13 -9.45 -5.15
N PHE A 99 12.87 -9.15 -3.89
CA PHE A 99 12.00 -8.07 -3.48
C PHE A 99 12.80 -6.82 -3.13
N TRP A 100 12.48 -5.73 -3.78
CA TRP A 100 13.07 -4.42 -3.55
C TRP A 100 12.08 -3.52 -2.82
N SER A 101 12.45 -2.99 -1.67
CA SER A 101 11.59 -2.05 -0.94
C SER A 101 11.37 -0.80 -1.77
N ALA A 102 10.11 -0.40 -1.94
CA ALA A 102 9.79 0.87 -2.57
C ALA A 102 10.24 2.03 -1.69
N GLU A 103 10.31 3.21 -2.28
CA GLU A 103 10.73 4.43 -1.62
C GLU A 103 9.84 4.74 -0.40
N TRP A 104 10.40 5.41 0.59
CA TRP A 104 9.76 5.72 1.87
C TRP A 104 8.36 6.37 1.73
N TYR A 105 8.09 7.14 0.69
CA TYR A 105 6.80 7.80 0.47
C TYR A 105 5.68 6.82 0.07
N HIS A 106 6.01 5.64 -0.41
CA HIS A 106 5.06 4.55 -0.68
C HIS A 106 4.76 3.69 0.55
N GLN A 107 5.58 3.77 1.60
CA GLN A 107 5.34 2.98 2.80
C GLN A 107 4.24 3.60 3.66
N GLN A 108 3.39 2.78 4.27
CA GLN A 108 2.31 3.20 5.18
C GLN A 108 1.36 4.28 4.61
N TYR A 109 1.15 4.27 3.30
CA TYR A 109 0.40 5.30 2.57
C TYR A 109 -0.98 5.61 3.18
N ASN A 110 -1.74 4.57 3.56
CA ASN A 110 -3.07 4.73 4.14
C ASN A 110 -3.05 5.41 5.51
N LEU A 111 -2.08 5.08 6.37
CA LEU A 111 -1.93 5.71 7.68
C LEU A 111 -1.58 7.19 7.53
N LYS A 112 -0.60 7.50 6.69
CA LYS A 112 -0.17 8.88 6.40
C LYS A 112 -1.32 9.73 5.87
N ASN A 113 -2.11 9.19 4.95
CA ASN A 113 -3.28 9.90 4.41
C ASN A 113 -4.38 10.10 5.44
N LYS A 114 -4.66 9.11 6.30
CA LYS A 114 -5.63 9.28 7.40
C LYS A 114 -5.22 10.42 8.32
N ILE A 115 -3.94 10.48 8.71
CA ILE A 115 -3.41 11.55 9.57
C ILE A 115 -3.52 12.91 8.88
N ARG A 116 -3.11 13.01 7.61
CA ARG A 116 -3.23 14.25 6.82
C ARG A 116 -4.68 14.74 6.72
N LEU A 117 -5.60 13.84 6.41
CA LEU A 117 -7.04 14.15 6.32
C LEU A 117 -7.61 14.56 7.68
N SER A 118 -7.20 13.90 8.78
CA SER A 118 -7.66 14.28 10.12
C SER A 118 -7.16 15.68 10.51
N MET A 119 -5.92 16.02 10.19
CA MET A 119 -5.37 17.37 10.41
C MET A 119 -6.11 18.42 9.56
N ALA A 120 -6.35 18.15 8.28
CA ALA A 120 -7.06 19.04 7.38
C ALA A 120 -8.51 19.26 7.86
N PHE A 121 -9.18 18.21 8.32
CA PHE A 121 -10.50 18.31 8.92
C PHE A 121 -10.49 19.14 10.21
N GLY A 122 -9.47 18.98 11.05
CA GLY A 122 -9.26 19.83 12.23
C GLY A 122 -9.15 21.31 11.88
N VAL A 123 -8.37 21.65 10.84
CA VAL A 123 -8.28 23.04 10.33
C VAL A 123 -9.64 23.55 9.86
N PHE A 124 -10.38 22.72 9.10
CA PHE A 124 -11.72 23.06 8.64
C PHE A 124 -12.66 23.35 9.82
N VAL A 125 -12.70 22.50 10.84
CA VAL A 125 -13.53 22.71 12.04
C VAL A 125 -13.13 24.00 12.73
N LEU A 126 -11.84 24.23 13.00
CA LEU A 126 -11.33 25.45 13.65
C LEU A 126 -11.67 26.74 12.90
N ASN A 127 -11.75 26.70 11.58
CA ASN A 127 -12.16 27.85 10.77
C ASN A 127 -13.67 28.13 10.77
N ASN A 128 -14.50 27.13 11.11
CA ASN A 128 -15.95 27.24 11.11
C ASN A 128 -16.55 27.47 12.52
N ILE A 129 -15.74 27.51 13.57
CA ILE A 129 -16.20 27.92 14.91
C ILE A 129 -15.95 29.42 15.12
N PRO A 130 -16.77 30.10 15.95
CA PRO A 130 -16.61 31.53 16.21
C PRO A 130 -15.23 31.88 16.76
N HIS A 131 -14.72 33.05 16.34
CA HIS A 131 -13.45 33.57 16.89
C HIS A 131 -13.50 33.71 18.39
N GLY A 132 -12.43 33.27 19.07
CA GLY A 132 -12.33 33.40 20.53
C GLY A 132 -13.10 32.33 21.32
N SER A 133 -13.59 31.27 20.66
CA SER A 133 -14.32 30.17 21.33
C SER A 133 -13.50 29.48 22.43
N PHE A 134 -12.16 29.53 22.34
CA PHE A 134 -11.26 29.08 23.40
C PHE A 134 -9.88 29.79 23.30
N PRO A 135 -9.12 29.88 24.42
CA PRO A 135 -7.78 30.45 24.41
C PRO A 135 -6.86 29.67 23.46
N GLY A 136 -6.10 30.40 22.62
CA GLY A 136 -5.16 29.79 21.70
C GLY A 136 -5.74 29.25 20.37
N GLN A 137 -7.02 29.54 20.06
CA GLN A 137 -7.67 29.10 18.82
C GLN A 137 -6.88 29.51 17.58
N GLU A 138 -6.39 30.72 17.48
CA GLU A 138 -5.62 31.20 16.33
C GLU A 138 -4.24 30.52 16.22
N THR A 139 -3.60 30.29 17.36
CA THR A 139 -2.36 29.51 17.42
C THR A 139 -2.61 28.07 16.93
N ALA A 140 -3.67 27.45 17.38
CA ALA A 140 -4.05 26.09 16.95
C ALA A 140 -4.31 26.01 15.43
N LYS A 141 -5.02 27.00 14.86
CA LYS A 141 -5.24 27.11 13.40
C LYS A 141 -3.93 27.22 12.65
N THR A 142 -3.06 28.12 13.10
CA THR A 142 -1.76 28.39 12.44
C THR A 142 -0.86 27.15 12.49
N VAL A 143 -0.73 26.53 13.67
CA VAL A 143 0.09 25.33 13.84
C VAL A 143 -0.44 24.17 13.00
N LEU A 144 -1.73 23.87 13.10
CA LEU A 144 -2.32 22.75 12.38
C LEU A 144 -2.31 22.98 10.87
N GLY A 145 -2.61 24.22 10.41
CA GLY A 145 -2.52 24.61 9.01
C GLY A 145 -1.10 24.50 8.47
N GLY A 146 -0.11 24.93 9.25
CA GLY A 146 1.31 24.79 8.93
C GLY A 146 1.72 23.31 8.80
N LEU A 147 1.29 22.45 9.70
CA LEU A 147 1.57 21.00 9.64
C LEU A 147 0.94 20.35 8.39
N VAL A 148 -0.31 20.70 8.06
CA VAL A 148 -0.94 20.25 6.81
C VAL A 148 -0.13 20.70 5.61
N PHE A 149 0.21 21.98 5.53
CA PHE A 149 1.00 22.54 4.44
C PHE A 149 2.37 21.86 4.31
N LEU A 150 3.12 21.73 5.41
CA LEU A 150 4.42 21.06 5.43
C LEU A 150 4.32 19.58 5.01
N SER A 151 3.23 18.89 5.37
CA SER A 151 2.99 17.49 4.97
C SER A 151 2.74 17.29 3.48
N LEU A 152 2.50 18.36 2.73
CA LEU A 152 2.30 18.35 1.28
C LEU A 152 3.56 18.70 0.48
N LEU A 153 4.61 19.24 1.15
CA LEU A 153 5.85 19.61 0.47
C LEU A 153 6.76 18.39 0.30
N PRO A 154 7.09 17.98 -0.94
CA PRO A 154 7.85 16.75 -1.20
C PRO A 154 9.21 16.70 -0.45
N GLN A 155 9.86 17.84 -0.28
CA GLN A 155 11.18 17.95 0.37
C GLN A 155 11.11 17.79 1.90
N LEU A 156 9.96 18.06 2.52
CA LEU A 156 9.75 18.02 3.97
C LEU A 156 8.93 16.81 4.42
N VAL A 157 8.31 16.10 3.49
CA VAL A 157 7.51 14.91 3.78
C VAL A 157 8.38 13.78 4.34
N ALA A 158 9.65 13.63 3.87
CA ALA A 158 10.56 12.59 4.35
C ALA A 158 10.84 12.64 5.86
N PRO A 159 11.19 13.78 6.47
CA PRO A 159 11.35 13.89 7.92
C PRO A 159 10.05 13.63 8.68
N PHE A 160 8.92 14.14 8.19
CA PHE A 160 7.61 13.98 8.81
C PHE A 160 7.17 12.50 8.82
N ASP A 161 7.34 11.79 7.70
CA ASP A 161 6.98 10.40 7.60
C ASP A 161 7.91 9.48 8.43
N ARG A 162 9.19 9.85 8.60
CA ARG A 162 10.10 9.17 9.54
C ARG A 162 9.67 9.35 10.99
N LEU A 163 9.15 10.53 11.34
CA LEU A 163 8.61 10.77 12.67
C LEU A 163 7.38 9.91 12.94
N LEU A 164 6.50 9.73 11.96
CA LEU A 164 5.32 8.88 12.09
C LEU A 164 5.65 7.39 12.18
N ALA A 165 6.76 6.95 11.58
CA ALA A 165 7.23 5.56 11.66
C ALA A 165 7.73 5.14 13.06
N VAL A 166 7.89 6.08 13.99
CA VAL A 166 8.26 5.79 15.39
C VAL A 166 7.07 5.30 16.22
N PHE A 167 5.84 5.42 15.72
CA PHE A 167 4.61 5.03 16.40
C PHE A 167 4.05 3.66 15.96
N ASP A 168 4.88 2.84 15.25
CA ASP A 168 4.55 1.45 14.85
C ASP A 168 5.07 0.41 15.87
#